data_7b114d1d162b56ed027d192538f95923
#
_entry.id   7b114d1d162b56ed027d192538f95923
#
_cell.length_a   1.000
_cell.length_b   1.000
_cell.length_c   1.000
_cell.angle_alpha   90.00
_cell.angle_beta   90.00
_cell.angle_gamma   90.00
#
_symmetry.space_group_name_H-M   'P 1'
#
loop_
_entity.id
_entity.type
_entity.pdbx_description
1 polymer ?
#
loop_
_entity_poly.entity_id
_entity_poly.type
_entity_poly.pdbx_seq_one_letter_code
_entity_poly.pdbx_strand_id
1 'polypeptide(L)'
;MKKEPFVTKAQLDEIVKEFPTPFHLYDERGIRENVKALKEAFSWNPGYKEYFAVKATPNPFLIDILKEYGCGCDCSSYTELLLSDAVGIRGEDIMFSSNDTPAEDFILADKLGAIINLDDITHIEFLEQTIGHIPEVISCRYNPGGLFKISNDIMDNPGDSKYGMTTPQMSEAFRILKEKGAKEFGIHAFLASNTVTNEYYPMLAKVLFEQAVRLQKETGVHIRFINLSGGIGIPYKPDQEPNDIRMIGDGVRRVYEEVLVPAGMGDVAIYTELGRYMMGPYGCLVTKAIHEKHTHKEYIGVDACAVNLMRPAMYGAYHHITVMGKEDWPCDHKYDVTGSLCENNDKFAIDRMLPEIEMGDYLVIHDTGAHGFSMGYNYNGKLRSAEILLKEDGTARLIRRAETPADYFATFDCFDIGKKLIGK
;
A
#
# COMPACT_ATOMS: atom_id res chain seq x y z
N MET A 1 -11.27 -15.93 12.32
CA MET A 1 -10.05 -15.96 13.21
C MET A 1 -10.18 -14.85 14.26
N LYS A 2 -9.87 -15.08 15.55
CA LYS A 2 -9.85 -14.00 16.56
C LYS A 2 -8.76 -13.00 16.16
N LYS A 3 -9.12 -11.71 16.05
CA LYS A 3 -8.14 -10.64 15.84
C LYS A 3 -7.49 -10.31 17.19
N GLU A 4 -6.18 -10.50 17.29
CA GLU A 4 -5.42 -10.21 18.50
C GLU A 4 -4.41 -9.10 18.23
N PRO A 5 -4.25 -8.13 19.15
CA PRO A 5 -3.20 -7.13 19.03
C PRO A 5 -1.82 -7.79 19.09
N PHE A 6 -0.87 -7.31 18.31
CA PHE A 6 0.53 -7.74 18.40
C PHE A 6 1.29 -7.11 19.58
N VAL A 7 0.63 -6.24 20.33
CA VAL A 7 1.12 -5.58 21.54
C VAL A 7 0.26 -5.96 22.73
N THR A 8 0.86 -6.32 23.85
CA THR A 8 0.13 -6.60 25.10
C THR A 8 -0.25 -5.30 25.81
N LYS A 9 -1.27 -5.38 26.72
CA LYS A 9 -1.66 -4.22 27.54
C LYS A 9 -0.46 -3.66 28.35
N ALA A 10 0.35 -4.53 28.93
CA ALA A 10 1.52 -4.13 29.71
C ALA A 10 2.58 -3.41 28.85
N GLN A 11 2.85 -3.90 27.64
CA GLN A 11 3.74 -3.22 26.70
C GLN A 11 3.17 -1.87 26.27
N LEU A 12 1.86 -1.83 25.97
CA LEU A 12 1.19 -0.58 25.58
C LEU A 12 1.25 0.45 26.70
N ASP A 13 1.07 0.05 27.95
CA ASP A 13 1.16 0.96 29.10
C ASP A 13 2.54 1.60 29.25
N GLU A 14 3.60 0.89 28.87
CA GLU A 14 4.95 1.48 28.84
C GLU A 14 5.14 2.42 27.64
N ILE A 15 4.65 2.03 26.46
CA ILE A 15 4.76 2.84 25.23
C ILE A 15 4.03 4.20 25.40
N VAL A 16 2.85 4.20 25.97
CA VAL A 16 2.05 5.44 26.13
C VAL A 16 2.62 6.42 27.18
N LYS A 17 3.52 5.99 28.03
CA LYS A 17 4.25 6.88 28.94
C LYS A 17 5.23 7.79 28.18
N GLU A 18 5.82 7.28 27.11
CA GLU A 18 6.77 7.98 26.27
C GLU A 18 6.09 8.68 25.07
N PHE A 19 5.13 7.99 24.46
CA PHE A 19 4.45 8.45 23.27
C PHE A 19 2.94 8.63 23.53
N PRO A 20 2.45 9.87 23.66
CA PRO A 20 1.03 10.11 23.90
C PRO A 20 0.18 9.68 22.69
N THR A 21 -1.03 9.16 22.97
CA THR A 21 -2.03 8.84 21.93
C THR A 21 -2.58 10.11 21.27
N PRO A 22 -3.12 10.04 20.04
CA PRO A 22 -3.11 8.85 19.17
C PRO A 22 -1.77 8.67 18.45
N PHE A 23 -1.43 7.43 18.09
CA PHE A 23 -0.29 7.13 17.22
C PHE A 23 -0.51 5.83 16.44
N HIS A 24 0.18 5.70 15.30
CA HIS A 24 0.29 4.43 14.60
C HIS A 24 1.43 3.61 15.18
N LEU A 25 1.19 2.34 15.46
CA LEU A 25 2.18 1.39 15.95
C LEU A 25 2.40 0.30 14.91
N TYR A 26 3.66 0.01 14.58
CA TYR A 26 4.04 -1.03 13.61
C TYR A 26 4.82 -2.15 14.29
N ASP A 27 4.60 -3.40 13.86
CA ASP A 27 5.24 -4.61 14.36
C ASP A 27 6.42 -5.02 13.46
N GLU A 28 7.65 -4.74 13.90
CA GLU A 28 8.85 -5.10 13.15
C GLU A 28 8.95 -6.61 12.90
N ARG A 29 8.64 -7.43 13.90
CA ARG A 29 8.70 -8.89 13.80
C ARG A 29 7.75 -9.41 12.74
N GLY A 30 6.50 -9.00 12.81
CA GLY A 30 5.49 -9.43 11.84
C GLY A 30 5.82 -9.00 10.41
N ILE A 31 6.36 -7.79 10.21
CA ILE A 31 6.83 -7.31 8.89
C ILE A 31 7.95 -8.22 8.37
N ARG A 32 8.95 -8.54 9.19
CA ARG A 32 10.09 -9.38 8.81
C ARG A 32 9.67 -10.82 8.48
N GLU A 33 8.78 -11.40 9.26
CA GLU A 33 8.23 -12.73 9.01
C GLU A 33 7.44 -12.78 7.70
N ASN A 34 6.62 -11.76 7.45
CA ASN A 34 5.80 -11.69 6.25
C ASN A 34 6.63 -11.57 4.97
N VAL A 35 7.65 -10.72 4.94
CA VAL A 35 8.51 -10.60 3.76
C VAL A 35 9.30 -11.88 3.48
N LYS A 36 9.74 -12.61 4.53
CA LYS A 36 10.37 -13.92 4.36
C LYS A 36 9.41 -14.92 3.73
N ALA A 37 8.17 -15.00 4.25
CA ALA A 37 7.14 -15.90 3.72
C ALA A 37 6.81 -15.59 2.24
N LEU A 38 6.70 -14.32 1.88
CA LEU A 38 6.49 -13.90 0.49
C LEU A 38 7.65 -14.36 -0.42
N LYS A 39 8.89 -14.11 -0.02
CA LYS A 39 10.07 -14.52 -0.80
C LYS A 39 10.19 -16.04 -0.94
N GLU A 40 9.85 -16.79 0.10
CA GLU A 40 9.81 -18.25 0.05
C GLU A 40 8.77 -18.76 -0.95
N ALA A 41 7.56 -18.16 -0.93
CA ALA A 41 6.46 -18.54 -1.83
C ALA A 41 6.78 -18.36 -3.32
N PHE A 42 7.62 -17.38 -3.66
CA PHE A 42 8.05 -17.11 -5.04
C PHE A 42 9.49 -17.52 -5.35
N SER A 43 10.16 -18.25 -4.45
CA SER A 43 11.57 -18.67 -4.62
C SER A 43 11.81 -19.61 -5.82
N TRP A 44 10.75 -20.20 -6.38
CA TRP A 44 10.79 -21.00 -7.60
C TRP A 44 11.15 -20.19 -8.85
N ASN A 45 10.97 -18.86 -8.85
CA ASN A 45 11.36 -17.95 -9.93
C ASN A 45 12.65 -17.21 -9.53
N PRO A 46 13.81 -17.51 -10.13
CA PRO A 46 15.09 -16.91 -9.73
C PRO A 46 15.15 -15.39 -9.93
N GLY A 47 14.31 -14.85 -10.83
CA GLY A 47 14.19 -13.42 -11.09
C GLY A 47 13.16 -12.71 -10.21
N TYR A 48 12.49 -13.40 -9.30
CA TYR A 48 11.44 -12.80 -8.48
C TYR A 48 11.90 -11.61 -7.68
N LYS A 49 11.10 -10.54 -7.73
CA LYS A 49 11.33 -9.33 -6.93
C LYS A 49 10.04 -8.70 -6.46
N GLU A 50 10.01 -8.35 -5.18
CA GLU A 50 8.99 -7.48 -4.61
C GLU A 50 9.44 -6.03 -4.68
N TYR A 51 8.60 -5.17 -5.24
CA TYR A 51 8.71 -3.72 -5.20
C TYR A 51 7.63 -3.20 -4.25
N PHE A 52 8.01 -2.86 -3.04
CA PHE A 52 7.06 -2.37 -2.05
C PHE A 52 6.35 -1.11 -2.53
N ALA A 53 5.01 -1.13 -2.57
CA ALA A 53 4.21 0.03 -2.96
C ALA A 53 4.32 1.14 -1.89
N VAL A 54 5.15 2.15 -2.16
CA VAL A 54 5.48 3.22 -1.21
C VAL A 54 4.24 3.96 -0.71
N LYS A 55 3.24 4.18 -1.59
CA LYS A 55 1.96 4.80 -1.25
C LYS A 55 1.21 4.13 -0.10
N ALA A 56 1.45 2.85 0.14
CA ALA A 56 0.79 2.14 1.23
C ALA A 56 1.28 2.61 2.60
N THR A 57 2.60 2.83 2.75
CA THR A 57 3.21 3.25 4.01
C THR A 57 4.55 3.96 3.73
N PRO A 58 4.53 5.27 3.39
CA PRO A 58 5.71 6.03 2.99
C PRO A 58 6.55 6.43 4.21
N ASN A 59 7.21 5.44 4.83
CA ASN A 59 8.06 5.64 6.00
C ASN A 59 9.45 5.02 5.75
N PRO A 60 10.54 5.81 5.80
CA PRO A 60 11.88 5.34 5.46
C PRO A 60 12.38 4.21 6.36
N PHE A 61 12.00 4.18 7.64
CA PHE A 61 12.41 3.11 8.56
C PHE A 61 11.78 1.76 8.19
N LEU A 62 10.53 1.77 7.74
CA LEU A 62 9.82 0.56 7.32
C LEU A 62 10.32 0.06 5.96
N ILE A 63 10.60 0.98 5.03
CA ILE A 63 11.20 0.66 3.73
C ILE A 63 12.61 0.07 3.92
N ASP A 64 13.40 0.60 4.85
CA ASP A 64 14.75 0.10 5.14
C ASP A 64 14.73 -1.35 5.66
N ILE A 65 13.73 -1.72 6.49
CA ILE A 65 13.50 -3.11 6.90
C ILE A 65 13.26 -4.02 5.68
N LEU A 66 12.41 -3.60 4.74
CA LEU A 66 12.12 -4.40 3.53
C LEU A 66 13.33 -4.50 2.60
N LYS A 67 14.12 -3.42 2.48
CA LYS A 67 15.37 -3.37 1.74
C LYS A 67 16.38 -4.42 2.22
N GLU A 68 16.47 -4.70 3.51
CA GLU A 68 17.34 -5.76 4.06
C GLU A 68 17.06 -7.13 3.43
N TYR A 69 15.84 -7.34 2.94
CA TYR A 69 15.41 -8.56 2.24
C TYR A 69 15.48 -8.46 0.71
N GLY A 70 16.06 -7.36 0.17
CA GLY A 70 16.19 -7.14 -1.27
C GLY A 70 14.91 -6.69 -1.95
N CYS A 71 13.92 -6.16 -1.21
CA CYS A 71 12.77 -5.51 -1.81
C CYS A 71 13.19 -4.17 -2.44
N GLY A 72 12.61 -3.86 -3.60
CA GLY A 72 12.65 -2.55 -4.22
C GLY A 72 11.48 -1.67 -3.78
N CYS A 73 11.32 -0.53 -4.45
CA CYS A 73 10.20 0.40 -4.28
C CYS A 73 9.37 0.53 -5.55
N ASP A 74 8.05 0.39 -5.44
CA ASP A 74 7.11 0.92 -6.43
C ASP A 74 6.75 2.36 -6.04
N CYS A 75 7.18 3.32 -6.87
CA CYS A 75 6.97 4.73 -6.70
C CYS A 75 5.98 5.26 -7.74
N SER A 76 5.09 6.15 -7.33
CA SER A 76 4.07 6.75 -8.21
C SER A 76 4.11 8.29 -8.23
N SER A 77 5.11 8.92 -7.63
CA SER A 77 5.28 10.37 -7.61
C SER A 77 6.72 10.79 -7.35
N TYR A 78 7.00 12.07 -7.64
CA TYR A 78 8.29 12.71 -7.38
C TYR A 78 8.78 12.52 -5.94
N THR A 79 7.89 12.71 -4.97
CA THR A 79 8.25 12.59 -3.53
C THR A 79 8.51 11.16 -3.10
N GLU A 80 7.84 10.17 -3.69
CA GLU A 80 8.13 8.76 -3.43
C GLU A 80 9.47 8.34 -4.03
N LEU A 81 9.84 8.88 -5.20
CA LEU A 81 11.17 8.71 -5.79
C LEU A 81 12.26 9.29 -4.88
N LEU A 82 12.07 10.50 -4.34
CA LEU A 82 13.00 11.10 -3.39
C LEU A 82 13.12 10.28 -2.11
N LEU A 83 12.03 9.72 -1.61
CA LEU A 83 12.05 8.86 -0.43
C LEU A 83 12.83 7.57 -0.69
N SER A 84 12.62 6.95 -1.85
CA SER A 84 13.37 5.76 -2.28
C SER A 84 14.88 6.06 -2.36
N ASP A 85 15.24 7.17 -2.97
CA ASP A 85 16.64 7.63 -3.05
C ASP A 85 17.26 7.87 -1.66
N ALA A 86 16.50 8.48 -0.76
CA ALA A 86 16.95 8.77 0.61
C ALA A 86 17.25 7.51 1.43
N VAL A 87 16.56 6.40 1.20
CA VAL A 87 16.86 5.10 1.82
C VAL A 87 17.90 4.29 1.03
N GLY A 88 18.44 4.86 -0.06
CA GLY A 88 19.50 4.25 -0.88
C GLY A 88 18.99 3.14 -1.80
N ILE A 89 17.72 3.20 -2.24
CA ILE A 89 17.14 2.34 -3.28
C ILE A 89 17.17 3.14 -4.58
N ARG A 90 17.84 2.63 -5.60
CA ARG A 90 18.08 3.29 -6.90
C ARG A 90 18.14 2.28 -8.03
N GLY A 91 18.18 2.78 -9.27
CA GLY A 91 18.31 1.96 -10.45
C GLY A 91 17.08 1.08 -10.65
N GLU A 92 17.30 -0.11 -11.14
CA GLU A 92 16.24 -1.11 -11.35
C GLU A 92 15.64 -1.67 -10.06
N ASP A 93 16.07 -1.20 -8.89
CA ASP A 93 15.39 -1.45 -7.63
C ASP A 93 14.21 -0.48 -7.40
N ILE A 94 13.97 0.44 -8.34
CA ILE A 94 12.78 1.29 -8.40
C ILE A 94 11.94 0.89 -9.60
N MET A 95 10.68 0.54 -9.37
CA MET A 95 9.61 0.53 -10.36
C MET A 95 8.89 1.87 -10.26
N PHE A 96 8.83 2.63 -11.36
CA PHE A 96 8.08 3.87 -11.39
C PHE A 96 6.77 3.66 -12.15
N SER A 97 5.68 3.46 -11.41
CA SER A 97 4.34 3.19 -11.92
C SER A 97 3.39 4.33 -11.57
N SER A 98 3.29 5.29 -12.46
CA SER A 98 2.38 6.43 -12.37
C SER A 98 1.30 6.35 -13.46
N ASN A 99 0.38 7.32 -13.54
CA ASN A 99 -0.65 7.37 -14.59
C ASN A 99 -0.62 8.72 -15.31
N ASP A 100 -1.25 9.77 -14.87
CA ASP A 100 -1.15 11.10 -15.49
C ASP A 100 0.16 11.79 -15.09
N THR A 101 1.29 11.29 -15.56
CA THR A 101 2.65 11.56 -15.04
C THR A 101 3.16 12.95 -15.45
N PRO A 102 3.52 13.83 -14.49
CA PRO A 102 4.21 15.08 -14.76
C PRO A 102 5.61 14.88 -15.34
N ALA A 103 6.11 15.87 -16.07
CA ALA A 103 7.44 15.81 -16.70
C ALA A 103 8.57 15.65 -15.66
N GLU A 104 8.50 16.36 -14.55
CA GLU A 104 9.49 16.31 -13.47
C GLU A 104 9.61 14.92 -12.84
N ASP A 105 8.52 14.16 -12.78
CA ASP A 105 8.51 12.80 -12.25
C ASP A 105 9.30 11.86 -13.19
N PHE A 106 9.10 11.96 -14.51
CA PHE A 106 9.88 11.20 -15.50
C PHE A 106 11.36 11.57 -15.47
N ILE A 107 11.69 12.86 -15.37
CA ILE A 107 13.07 13.34 -15.28
C ILE A 107 13.77 12.72 -14.05
N LEU A 108 13.11 12.72 -12.90
CA LEU A 108 13.70 12.15 -11.68
C LEU A 108 13.80 10.63 -11.76
N ALA A 109 12.77 9.95 -12.27
CA ALA A 109 12.77 8.49 -12.44
C ALA A 109 13.93 8.04 -13.34
N ASP A 110 14.14 8.71 -14.49
CA ASP A 110 15.26 8.45 -15.40
C ASP A 110 16.61 8.73 -14.74
N LYS A 111 16.75 9.87 -14.07
CA LYS A 111 17.96 10.24 -13.32
C LYS A 111 18.35 9.22 -12.26
N LEU A 112 17.37 8.60 -11.61
CA LEU A 112 17.59 7.56 -10.62
C LEU A 112 17.82 6.18 -11.24
N GLY A 113 17.62 6.03 -12.55
CA GLY A 113 17.73 4.78 -13.30
C GLY A 113 16.57 3.82 -13.05
N ALA A 114 15.40 4.32 -12.64
CA ALA A 114 14.22 3.54 -12.36
C ALA A 114 13.66 2.84 -13.62
N ILE A 115 13.06 1.69 -13.46
CA ILE A 115 12.24 1.07 -14.51
C ILE A 115 10.95 1.88 -14.64
N ILE A 116 10.75 2.54 -15.79
CA ILE A 116 9.55 3.33 -16.05
C ILE A 116 8.46 2.42 -16.63
N ASN A 117 7.28 2.47 -16.03
CA ASN A 117 6.08 1.78 -16.51
C ASN A 117 5.10 2.78 -17.10
N LEU A 118 4.88 2.73 -18.43
CA LEU A 118 3.99 3.63 -19.14
C LEU A 118 2.54 3.19 -19.02
N ASP A 119 1.68 4.12 -18.65
CA ASP A 119 0.26 3.89 -18.46
C ASP A 119 -0.55 3.94 -19.77
N ASP A 120 -0.12 4.78 -20.71
CA ASP A 120 -0.79 4.96 -22.01
C ASP A 120 0.22 5.10 -23.15
N ILE A 121 -0.22 4.77 -24.37
CA ILE A 121 0.62 4.84 -25.59
C ILE A 121 1.09 6.28 -25.89
N THR A 122 0.29 7.28 -25.55
CA THR A 122 0.63 8.70 -25.73
C THR A 122 1.80 9.15 -24.84
N HIS A 123 2.04 8.44 -23.75
CA HIS A 123 3.15 8.71 -22.86
C HIS A 123 4.52 8.40 -23.48
N ILE A 124 4.60 7.61 -24.54
CA ILE A 124 5.87 7.30 -25.23
C ILE A 124 6.49 8.57 -25.80
N GLU A 125 5.70 9.33 -26.56
CA GLU A 125 6.17 10.59 -27.15
C GLU A 125 6.48 11.63 -26.07
N PHE A 126 5.63 11.73 -25.07
CA PHE A 126 5.83 12.65 -23.96
C PHE A 126 7.09 12.33 -23.16
N LEU A 127 7.37 11.05 -22.88
CA LEU A 127 8.59 10.61 -22.21
C LEU A 127 9.83 10.99 -23.04
N GLU A 128 9.85 10.62 -24.33
CA GLU A 128 11.00 10.93 -25.22
C GLU A 128 11.26 12.44 -25.31
N GLN A 129 10.22 13.26 -25.44
CA GLN A 129 10.37 14.72 -25.45
C GLN A 129 10.87 15.27 -24.13
N THR A 130 10.50 14.62 -23.01
CA THR A 130 10.84 15.08 -21.66
C THR A 130 12.28 14.74 -21.26
N ILE A 131 12.74 13.51 -21.54
CA ILE A 131 14.07 13.05 -21.09
C ILE A 131 15.08 12.92 -22.25
N GLY A 132 14.63 13.06 -23.52
CA GLY A 132 15.48 13.07 -24.71
C GLY A 132 15.80 11.69 -25.27
N HIS A 133 15.31 10.61 -24.70
CA HIS A 133 15.53 9.23 -25.16
C HIS A 133 14.43 8.29 -24.64
N ILE A 134 14.44 7.04 -25.08
CA ILE A 134 13.67 5.96 -24.50
C ILE A 134 14.62 5.04 -23.73
N PRO A 135 14.33 4.69 -22.45
CA PRO A 135 15.16 3.76 -21.68
C PRO A 135 15.28 2.38 -22.34
N GLU A 136 16.44 1.74 -22.15
CA GLU A 136 16.66 0.38 -22.71
C GLU A 136 15.73 -0.65 -22.08
N VAL A 137 15.40 -0.50 -20.79
CA VAL A 137 14.43 -1.32 -20.05
C VAL A 137 13.20 -0.48 -19.80
N ILE A 138 12.06 -0.93 -20.30
CA ILE A 138 10.79 -0.19 -20.16
C ILE A 138 9.60 -1.15 -19.97
N SER A 139 8.58 -0.71 -19.26
CA SER A 139 7.36 -1.46 -19.03
C SER A 139 6.14 -0.71 -19.53
N CYS A 140 5.10 -1.45 -19.89
CA CYS A 140 3.81 -0.89 -20.22
C CYS A 140 2.70 -1.56 -19.37
N ARG A 141 1.75 -0.73 -18.92
CA ARG A 141 0.57 -1.21 -18.20
C ARG A 141 -0.48 -1.70 -19.18
N TYR A 142 -0.91 -2.93 -18.96
CA TYR A 142 -1.96 -3.59 -19.74
C TYR A 142 -3.32 -3.49 -19.07
N ASN A 143 -4.35 -3.16 -19.85
CA ASN A 143 -5.76 -3.22 -19.45
C ASN A 143 -6.48 -4.26 -20.31
N PRO A 144 -6.87 -5.42 -19.77
CA PRO A 144 -7.58 -6.48 -20.52
C PRO A 144 -9.03 -6.14 -20.82
N GLY A 145 -9.55 -5.02 -20.31
CA GLY A 145 -10.97 -4.66 -20.45
C GLY A 145 -11.88 -5.67 -19.76
N GLY A 146 -13.09 -5.82 -20.30
CA GLY A 146 -14.11 -6.70 -19.73
C GLY A 146 -13.84 -8.20 -19.78
N LEU A 147 -12.67 -8.62 -20.27
CA LEU A 147 -12.23 -10.03 -20.26
C LEU A 147 -11.85 -10.51 -18.84
N PHE A 148 -11.52 -9.59 -17.95
CA PHE A 148 -11.17 -9.89 -16.56
C PHE A 148 -12.27 -9.36 -15.64
N LYS A 149 -13.03 -10.26 -15.04
CA LYS A 149 -14.17 -9.91 -14.16
C LYS A 149 -13.81 -10.26 -12.72
N ILE A 150 -13.26 -9.31 -12.00
CA ILE A 150 -13.22 -9.30 -10.55
C ILE A 150 -13.64 -7.90 -10.12
N SER A 151 -14.85 -7.77 -9.59
CA SER A 151 -15.29 -6.53 -8.97
C SER A 151 -15.12 -6.62 -7.47
N ASN A 152 -14.60 -5.57 -6.89
CA ASN A 152 -14.75 -5.27 -5.47
C ASN A 152 -15.09 -3.78 -5.32
N ASP A 153 -15.57 -3.39 -4.14
CA ASP A 153 -16.04 -2.02 -3.87
C ASP A 153 -14.92 -0.94 -3.90
N ILE A 154 -13.69 -1.31 -4.25
CA ILE A 154 -12.51 -0.44 -4.20
C ILE A 154 -12.05 -0.03 -5.61
N MET A 155 -12.27 -0.87 -6.62
CA MET A 155 -11.87 -0.61 -8.00
C MET A 155 -12.99 -0.95 -8.98
N ASP A 156 -13.08 -0.13 -10.03
CA ASP A 156 -13.95 -0.38 -11.18
C ASP A 156 -13.54 -1.64 -11.95
N ASN A 157 -14.46 -2.17 -12.75
CA ASN A 157 -14.10 -3.18 -13.73
C ASN A 157 -13.01 -2.64 -14.67
N PRO A 158 -12.07 -3.48 -15.16
CA PRO A 158 -10.99 -3.00 -16.02
C PRO A 158 -11.42 -2.16 -17.21
N GLY A 159 -12.61 -2.43 -17.78
CA GLY A 159 -13.18 -1.66 -18.89
C GLY A 159 -13.58 -0.22 -18.53
N ASP A 160 -13.84 0.05 -17.26
CA ASP A 160 -14.23 1.37 -16.72
C ASP A 160 -13.07 2.06 -16.01
N SER A 161 -11.97 1.35 -15.82
CA SER A 161 -10.76 1.84 -15.16
C SER A 161 -10.00 2.83 -16.03
N LYS A 162 -9.45 3.89 -15.43
CA LYS A 162 -8.62 4.88 -16.13
C LYS A 162 -7.21 4.40 -16.50
N TYR A 163 -6.84 3.16 -16.17
CA TYR A 163 -5.47 2.66 -16.22
C TYR A 163 -5.23 1.71 -17.39
N GLY A 164 -4.09 1.91 -18.07
CA GLY A 164 -3.47 0.92 -18.92
C GLY A 164 -3.95 0.88 -20.37
N MET A 165 -3.12 0.31 -21.20
CA MET A 165 -3.28 0.17 -22.64
C MET A 165 -4.13 -1.04 -22.99
N THR A 166 -4.99 -0.91 -23.97
CA THR A 166 -5.74 -2.03 -24.57
C THR A 166 -4.81 -3.00 -25.30
N THR A 167 -5.32 -4.19 -25.60
CA THR A 167 -4.59 -5.22 -26.36
C THR A 167 -3.94 -4.72 -27.66
N PRO A 168 -4.64 -3.98 -28.54
CA PRO A 168 -4.01 -3.41 -29.75
C PRO A 168 -2.95 -2.36 -29.46
N GLN A 169 -3.21 -1.47 -28.46
CA GLN A 169 -2.25 -0.44 -28.06
C GLN A 169 -0.97 -1.03 -27.51
N MET A 170 -1.02 -2.13 -26.75
CA MET A 170 0.19 -2.81 -26.26
C MET A 170 1.10 -3.27 -27.41
N SER A 171 0.56 -3.88 -28.45
CA SER A 171 1.35 -4.34 -29.61
C SER A 171 1.96 -3.17 -30.35
N GLU A 172 1.21 -2.09 -30.52
CA GLU A 172 1.71 -0.86 -31.18
C GLU A 172 2.76 -0.16 -30.33
N ALA A 173 2.52 0.01 -29.02
CA ALA A 173 3.48 0.61 -28.09
C ALA A 173 4.82 -0.13 -28.09
N PHE A 174 4.79 -1.47 -28.08
CA PHE A 174 6.02 -2.27 -28.07
C PHE A 174 6.81 -2.15 -29.39
N ARG A 175 6.14 -2.00 -30.55
CA ARG A 175 6.81 -1.73 -31.82
C ARG A 175 7.48 -0.35 -31.80
N ILE A 176 6.72 0.69 -31.39
CA ILE A 176 7.25 2.05 -31.31
C ILE A 176 8.45 2.12 -30.34
N LEU A 177 8.33 1.56 -29.15
CA LEU A 177 9.41 1.56 -28.16
C LEU A 177 10.66 0.82 -28.66
N LYS A 178 10.50 -0.33 -29.36
CA LYS A 178 11.59 -1.06 -29.99
C LYS A 178 12.29 -0.23 -31.06
N GLU A 179 11.52 0.43 -31.93
CA GLU A 179 12.07 1.33 -32.98
C GLU A 179 12.83 2.52 -32.36
N LYS A 180 12.42 2.99 -31.19
CA LYS A 180 13.05 4.07 -30.43
C LYS A 180 14.22 3.64 -29.55
N GLY A 181 14.59 2.35 -29.56
CA GLY A 181 15.80 1.84 -28.92
C GLY A 181 15.62 1.03 -27.64
N ALA A 182 14.40 0.78 -27.18
CA ALA A 182 14.15 -0.15 -26.08
C ALA A 182 14.58 -1.57 -26.46
N LYS A 183 15.21 -2.28 -25.53
CA LYS A 183 15.79 -3.62 -25.74
C LYS A 183 15.08 -4.69 -24.93
N GLU A 184 14.69 -4.37 -23.70
CA GLU A 184 14.06 -5.27 -22.75
C GLU A 184 12.74 -4.70 -22.27
N PHE A 185 11.71 -5.52 -22.25
CA PHE A 185 10.34 -5.10 -22.03
C PHE A 185 9.74 -5.77 -20.81
N GLY A 186 8.95 -4.99 -20.07
CA GLY A 186 8.07 -5.46 -19.02
C GLY A 186 6.61 -5.31 -19.37
N ILE A 187 5.79 -6.16 -18.76
CA ILE A 187 4.33 -6.02 -18.78
C ILE A 187 3.86 -5.89 -17.34
N HIS A 188 2.96 -4.96 -17.12
CA HIS A 188 2.37 -4.67 -15.82
C HIS A 188 0.84 -4.64 -15.93
N ALA A 189 0.12 -5.05 -14.91
CA ALA A 189 -1.31 -4.76 -14.76
C ALA A 189 -1.71 -4.66 -13.29
N PHE A 190 -2.54 -3.69 -12.97
CA PHE A 190 -3.16 -3.51 -11.66
C PHE A 190 -4.68 -3.52 -11.83
N LEU A 191 -5.33 -4.65 -11.54
CA LEU A 191 -6.73 -4.90 -11.88
C LEU A 191 -7.65 -4.99 -10.67
N ALA A 192 -7.13 -5.15 -9.47
CA ALA A 192 -7.92 -5.22 -8.25
C ALA A 192 -7.13 -4.75 -7.02
N SER A 193 -7.83 -4.40 -5.95
CA SER A 193 -7.26 -4.06 -4.66
C SER A 193 -8.01 -4.77 -3.55
N ASN A 194 -7.30 -5.26 -2.54
CA ASN A 194 -7.84 -5.98 -1.40
C ASN A 194 -8.67 -7.22 -1.78
N THR A 195 -8.15 -8.06 -2.65
CA THR A 195 -8.80 -9.32 -3.03
C THR A 195 -8.42 -10.41 -2.01
N VAL A 196 -9.41 -10.91 -1.28
CA VAL A 196 -9.23 -11.93 -0.25
C VAL A 196 -9.62 -13.29 -0.83
N THR A 197 -8.82 -13.78 -1.80
CA THR A 197 -8.94 -15.10 -2.45
C THR A 197 -7.59 -15.53 -3.01
N ASN A 198 -7.28 -16.80 -2.90
CA ASN A 198 -6.02 -17.38 -3.39
C ASN A 198 -6.00 -17.52 -4.92
N GLU A 199 -7.14 -17.39 -5.60
CA GLU A 199 -7.29 -17.59 -7.04
C GLU A 199 -6.97 -16.33 -7.84
N TYR A 200 -7.04 -15.15 -7.25
CA TYR A 200 -6.87 -13.87 -7.97
C TYR A 200 -5.52 -13.78 -8.71
N TYR A 201 -4.41 -14.00 -7.99
CA TYR A 201 -3.08 -13.88 -8.59
C TYR A 201 -2.80 -14.93 -9.68
N PRO A 202 -3.11 -16.21 -9.52
CA PRO A 202 -3.02 -17.18 -10.61
C PRO A 202 -3.85 -16.80 -11.84
N MET A 203 -5.06 -16.26 -11.66
CA MET A 203 -5.91 -15.78 -12.76
C MET A 203 -5.29 -14.56 -13.46
N LEU A 204 -4.80 -13.59 -12.71
CA LEU A 204 -4.08 -12.43 -13.24
C LEU A 204 -2.83 -12.86 -14.00
N ALA A 205 -2.03 -13.77 -13.41
CA ALA A 205 -0.83 -14.32 -14.03
C ALA A 205 -1.17 -14.95 -15.38
N LYS A 206 -2.23 -15.75 -15.48
CA LYS A 206 -2.66 -16.35 -16.74
C LYS A 206 -2.90 -15.32 -17.82
N VAL A 207 -3.67 -14.28 -17.53
CA VAL A 207 -3.99 -13.21 -18.48
C VAL A 207 -2.71 -12.50 -18.95
N LEU A 208 -1.79 -12.18 -18.02
CA LEU A 208 -0.55 -11.48 -18.36
C LEU A 208 0.44 -12.37 -19.09
N PHE A 209 0.53 -13.65 -18.76
CA PHE A 209 1.43 -14.60 -19.42
C PHE A 209 0.97 -14.87 -20.86
N GLU A 210 -0.32 -15.09 -21.09
CA GLU A 210 -0.88 -15.22 -22.43
C GLU A 210 -0.65 -13.96 -23.27
N GLN A 211 -0.81 -12.78 -22.68
CA GLN A 211 -0.51 -11.50 -23.31
C GLN A 211 0.98 -11.35 -23.65
N ALA A 212 1.87 -11.77 -22.74
CA ALA A 212 3.33 -11.74 -22.96
C ALA A 212 3.74 -12.62 -24.15
N VAL A 213 3.25 -13.86 -24.19
CA VAL A 213 3.51 -14.80 -25.30
C VAL A 213 3.04 -14.21 -26.62
N ARG A 214 1.84 -13.59 -26.65
CA ARG A 214 1.30 -12.94 -27.83
C ARG A 214 2.18 -11.77 -28.28
N LEU A 215 2.54 -10.87 -27.37
CA LEU A 215 3.35 -9.68 -27.67
C LEU A 215 4.75 -10.07 -28.19
N GLN A 216 5.42 -11.01 -27.55
CA GLN A 216 6.72 -11.52 -28.03
C GLN A 216 6.62 -12.08 -29.44
N LYS A 217 5.56 -12.86 -29.74
CA LYS A 217 5.33 -13.42 -31.06
C LYS A 217 5.02 -12.37 -32.11
N GLU A 218 4.21 -11.37 -31.81
CA GLU A 218 3.76 -10.33 -32.73
C GLU A 218 4.82 -9.26 -33.03
N THR A 219 5.67 -8.94 -32.05
CA THR A 219 6.59 -7.81 -32.10
C THR A 219 8.07 -8.23 -32.14
N GLY A 220 8.35 -9.49 -31.81
CA GLY A 220 9.72 -10.00 -31.69
C GLY A 220 10.55 -9.29 -30.63
N VAL A 221 9.91 -8.76 -29.57
CA VAL A 221 10.60 -8.16 -28.43
C VAL A 221 10.98 -9.23 -27.40
N HIS A 222 11.98 -8.95 -26.59
CA HIS A 222 12.31 -9.78 -25.44
C HIS A 222 11.53 -9.30 -24.20
N ILE A 223 10.64 -10.13 -23.67
CA ILE A 223 9.94 -9.85 -22.41
C ILE A 223 10.83 -10.33 -21.26
N ARG A 224 11.39 -9.39 -20.53
CA ARG A 224 12.30 -9.66 -19.42
C ARG A 224 11.57 -9.99 -18.13
N PHE A 225 10.45 -9.29 -17.86
CA PHE A 225 9.69 -9.48 -16.64
C PHE A 225 8.19 -9.27 -16.85
N ILE A 226 7.41 -9.87 -15.97
CA ILE A 226 5.98 -9.63 -15.84
C ILE A 226 5.68 -9.21 -14.40
N ASN A 227 5.13 -8.01 -14.24
CA ASN A 227 4.78 -7.42 -12.97
C ASN A 227 3.30 -7.65 -12.68
N LEU A 228 3.01 -8.49 -11.70
CA LEU A 228 1.66 -8.80 -11.24
C LEU A 228 1.08 -7.69 -10.36
N SER A 229 1.87 -6.64 -10.07
CA SER A 229 1.49 -5.51 -9.24
C SER A 229 1.03 -5.90 -7.83
N GLY A 230 0.09 -5.17 -7.27
CA GLY A 230 -0.52 -5.43 -5.98
C GLY A 230 -1.83 -6.20 -6.07
N GLY A 231 -2.69 -6.02 -5.08
CA GLY A 231 -4.05 -6.55 -5.09
C GLY A 231 -4.33 -7.66 -4.08
N ILE A 232 -3.31 -8.39 -3.60
CA ILE A 232 -3.50 -9.36 -2.51
C ILE A 232 -4.03 -8.60 -1.28
N GLY A 233 -5.21 -9.02 -0.84
CA GLY A 233 -5.92 -8.44 0.30
C GLY A 233 -5.55 -9.07 1.63
N ILE A 234 -6.12 -8.48 2.67
CA ILE A 234 -6.02 -8.96 4.05
C ILE A 234 -7.43 -9.11 4.64
N PRO A 235 -7.64 -10.03 5.58
CA PRO A 235 -8.91 -10.18 6.26
C PRO A 235 -9.08 -9.06 7.28
N TYR A 236 -9.88 -8.05 6.97
CA TYR A 236 -10.21 -6.98 7.93
C TYR A 236 -11.22 -7.45 8.98
N LYS A 237 -12.16 -8.31 8.62
CA LYS A 237 -13.18 -8.83 9.51
C LYS A 237 -12.76 -10.17 10.14
N PRO A 238 -13.18 -10.46 11.38
CA PRO A 238 -12.84 -11.72 12.06
C PRO A 238 -13.38 -12.99 11.38
N ASP A 239 -14.42 -12.86 10.55
CA ASP A 239 -15.05 -13.95 9.81
C ASP A 239 -14.43 -14.19 8.41
N GLN A 240 -13.50 -13.36 8.00
CA GLN A 240 -12.77 -13.55 6.74
C GLN A 240 -11.56 -14.49 6.93
N GLU A 241 -11.34 -15.37 5.96
CA GLU A 241 -10.15 -16.20 5.91
C GLU A 241 -8.98 -15.43 5.27
N PRO A 242 -7.76 -15.54 5.81
CA PRO A 242 -6.58 -14.92 5.22
C PRO A 242 -6.19 -15.60 3.91
N ASN A 243 -5.58 -14.84 3.02
CA ASN A 243 -4.88 -15.40 1.87
C ASN A 243 -3.69 -16.25 2.33
N ASP A 244 -3.49 -17.39 1.67
CA ASP A 244 -2.30 -18.22 1.83
C ASP A 244 -1.30 -17.90 0.71
N ILE A 245 -0.23 -17.22 1.07
CA ILE A 245 0.78 -16.76 0.11
C ILE A 245 1.51 -17.93 -0.59
N ARG A 246 1.62 -19.08 0.07
CA ARG A 246 2.24 -20.28 -0.52
C ARG A 246 1.32 -20.86 -1.59
N MET A 247 0.03 -20.97 -1.30
CA MET A 247 -0.97 -21.40 -2.30
C MET A 247 -1.01 -20.45 -3.50
N ILE A 248 -0.89 -19.15 -3.26
CA ILE A 248 -0.82 -18.13 -4.31
C ILE A 248 0.46 -18.34 -5.15
N GLY A 249 1.62 -18.46 -4.52
CA GLY A 249 2.89 -18.69 -5.20
C GLY A 249 2.91 -19.96 -6.04
N ASP A 250 2.40 -21.06 -5.48
CA ASP A 250 2.26 -22.33 -6.19
C ASP A 250 1.26 -22.24 -7.36
N GLY A 251 0.19 -21.47 -7.20
CA GLY A 251 -0.78 -21.20 -8.25
C GLY A 251 -0.17 -20.43 -9.43
N VAL A 252 0.58 -19.37 -9.14
CA VAL A 252 1.31 -18.59 -10.16
C VAL A 252 2.37 -19.46 -10.86
N ARG A 253 3.12 -20.27 -10.10
CA ARG A 253 4.09 -21.21 -10.65
C ARG A 253 3.47 -22.17 -11.66
N ARG A 254 2.35 -22.80 -11.31
CA ARG A 254 1.64 -23.71 -12.23
C ARG A 254 1.30 -23.03 -13.55
N VAL A 255 0.75 -21.83 -13.50
CA VAL A 255 0.41 -21.06 -14.70
C VAL A 255 1.67 -20.68 -15.49
N TYR A 256 2.77 -20.34 -14.81
CA TYR A 256 4.07 -20.08 -15.44
C TYR A 256 4.59 -21.31 -16.23
N GLU A 257 4.55 -22.47 -15.61
CA GLU A 257 4.96 -23.73 -16.20
C GLU A 257 4.03 -24.17 -17.37
N GLU A 258 2.74 -23.81 -17.30
CA GLU A 258 1.75 -24.14 -18.35
C GLU A 258 1.82 -23.19 -19.56
N VAL A 259 2.14 -21.90 -19.37
CA VAL A 259 2.03 -20.88 -20.42
C VAL A 259 3.38 -20.41 -20.92
N LEU A 260 4.29 -19.97 -20.02
CA LEU A 260 5.55 -19.33 -20.41
C LEU A 260 6.61 -20.36 -20.80
N VAL A 261 6.77 -21.43 -20.06
CA VAL A 261 7.81 -22.44 -20.33
C VAL A 261 7.65 -23.08 -21.72
N PRO A 262 6.45 -23.54 -22.14
CA PRO A 262 6.26 -24.08 -23.48
C PRO A 262 6.46 -23.07 -24.61
N ALA A 263 6.30 -21.78 -24.31
CA ALA A 263 6.53 -20.68 -25.25
C ALA A 263 8.02 -20.27 -25.37
N GLY A 264 8.92 -20.96 -24.65
CA GLY A 264 10.34 -20.63 -24.62
C GLY A 264 10.68 -19.38 -23.78
N MET A 265 9.79 -19.01 -22.84
CA MET A 265 9.88 -17.82 -21.98
C MET A 265 10.12 -18.20 -20.51
N GLY A 266 10.80 -19.31 -20.27
CA GLY A 266 11.10 -19.83 -18.91
C GLY A 266 12.14 -19.02 -18.14
N ASP A 267 12.67 -17.95 -18.70
CA ASP A 267 13.63 -17.00 -18.10
C ASP A 267 12.96 -15.70 -17.61
N VAL A 268 11.67 -15.51 -17.88
CA VAL A 268 10.94 -14.29 -17.51
C VAL A 268 10.85 -14.17 -15.98
N ALA A 269 11.26 -13.00 -15.48
CA ALA A 269 11.16 -12.67 -14.06
C ALA A 269 9.73 -12.31 -13.67
N ILE A 270 9.32 -12.68 -12.46
CA ILE A 270 8.04 -12.27 -11.87
C ILE A 270 8.27 -11.16 -10.85
N TYR A 271 7.55 -10.05 -11.02
CA TYR A 271 7.57 -8.92 -10.09
C TYR A 271 6.20 -8.75 -9.42
N THR A 272 6.22 -8.24 -8.20
CA THR A 272 5.03 -7.88 -7.43
C THR A 272 5.20 -6.48 -6.82
N GLU A 273 4.06 -5.77 -6.59
CA GLU A 273 4.02 -4.44 -5.98
C GLU A 273 3.04 -4.45 -4.81
N LEU A 274 3.33 -5.29 -3.82
CA LEU A 274 2.45 -5.48 -2.68
C LEU A 274 2.63 -4.36 -1.65
N GLY A 275 1.55 -3.68 -1.30
CA GLY A 275 1.53 -2.68 -0.23
C GLY A 275 0.73 -3.16 0.98
N ARG A 276 -0.57 -3.36 0.77
CA ARG A 276 -1.51 -3.76 1.84
C ARG A 276 -1.14 -5.09 2.48
N TYR A 277 -0.83 -6.09 1.67
CA TYR A 277 -0.39 -7.40 2.16
C TYR A 277 0.88 -7.29 3.00
N MET A 278 1.82 -6.43 2.60
CA MET A 278 3.10 -6.27 3.27
C MET A 278 3.00 -5.63 4.64
N MET A 279 2.15 -4.62 4.81
CA MET A 279 2.14 -3.76 6.00
C MET A 279 0.81 -3.77 6.76
N GLY A 280 -0.31 -4.00 6.09
CA GLY A 280 -1.65 -3.81 6.66
C GLY A 280 -1.84 -4.46 8.02
N PRO A 281 -1.63 -5.78 8.17
CA PRO A 281 -1.83 -6.51 9.44
C PRO A 281 -0.81 -6.13 10.53
N TYR A 282 0.32 -5.56 10.14
CA TYR A 282 1.46 -5.26 11.02
C TYR A 282 1.48 -3.79 11.46
N GLY A 283 0.35 -3.12 11.41
CA GLY A 283 0.15 -1.79 11.95
C GLY A 283 -1.24 -1.63 12.54
N CYS A 284 -1.32 -0.87 13.63
CA CYS A 284 -2.56 -0.50 14.28
C CYS A 284 -2.54 0.99 14.66
N LEU A 285 -3.74 1.57 14.79
CA LEU A 285 -3.92 2.89 15.38
C LEU A 285 -4.27 2.72 16.85
N VAL A 286 -3.45 3.27 17.73
CA VAL A 286 -3.68 3.30 19.17
C VAL A 286 -4.34 4.62 19.52
N THR A 287 -5.46 4.57 20.22
CA THR A 287 -6.24 5.74 20.63
C THR A 287 -6.82 5.53 22.03
N LYS A 288 -7.23 6.62 22.66
CA LYS A 288 -7.75 6.63 24.03
C LYS A 288 -9.19 7.11 24.07
N ALA A 289 -10.05 6.45 24.80
CA ALA A 289 -11.40 6.91 25.09
C ALA A 289 -11.35 8.16 25.97
N ILE A 290 -11.95 9.26 25.51
CA ILE A 290 -11.91 10.55 26.20
C ILE A 290 -13.28 11.13 26.53
N HIS A 291 -14.34 10.69 25.85
CA HIS A 291 -15.70 11.17 26.05
C HIS A 291 -16.74 10.08 25.82
N GLU A 292 -17.82 10.11 26.59
CA GLU A 292 -19.06 9.39 26.34
C GLU A 292 -20.16 10.37 25.94
N LYS A 293 -21.08 9.89 25.09
CA LYS A 293 -22.30 10.63 24.77
C LYS A 293 -23.48 9.66 24.73
N HIS A 294 -24.50 9.99 25.48
CA HIS A 294 -25.75 9.22 25.61
C HIS A 294 -26.87 10.03 24.96
N THR A 295 -27.24 9.69 23.72
CA THR A 295 -28.31 10.37 23.00
C THR A 295 -29.31 9.33 22.47
N HIS A 296 -29.57 9.27 21.18
CA HIS A 296 -30.32 8.17 20.56
C HIS A 296 -29.48 6.89 20.38
N LYS A 297 -28.18 7.00 20.56
CA LYS A 297 -27.18 5.96 20.54
C LYS A 297 -26.15 6.19 21.64
N GLU A 298 -25.37 5.19 21.93
CA GLU A 298 -24.20 5.25 22.79
C GLU A 298 -22.95 5.54 21.95
N TYR A 299 -22.23 6.59 22.28
CA TYR A 299 -21.02 7.02 21.58
C TYR A 299 -19.82 7.00 22.50
N ILE A 300 -18.73 6.47 21.99
CA ILE A 300 -17.40 6.61 22.61
C ILE A 300 -16.58 7.54 21.74
N GLY A 301 -16.26 8.74 22.25
CA GLY A 301 -15.35 9.68 21.63
C GLY A 301 -13.92 9.34 21.99
N VAL A 302 -13.06 9.22 20.97
CA VAL A 302 -11.63 8.95 21.16
C VAL A 302 -10.79 10.17 20.76
N ASP A 303 -9.51 10.20 21.17
CA ASP A 303 -8.57 11.28 20.83
C ASP A 303 -8.08 11.20 19.39
N ALA A 304 -8.18 10.05 18.71
CA ALA A 304 -8.01 9.94 17.26
C ALA A 304 -9.24 10.47 16.49
N CYS A 305 -9.07 10.74 15.21
CA CYS A 305 -10.14 11.11 14.29
C CYS A 305 -9.81 10.62 12.86
N ALA A 306 -10.68 10.89 11.89
CA ALA A 306 -10.48 10.45 10.50
C ALA A 306 -9.20 11.04 9.85
N VAL A 307 -8.60 12.09 10.42
CA VAL A 307 -7.25 12.57 10.05
C VAL A 307 -6.18 11.47 10.22
N ASN A 308 -6.36 10.63 11.25
CA ASN A 308 -5.44 9.52 11.53
C ASN A 308 -5.78 8.26 10.74
N LEU A 309 -7.07 8.01 10.47
CA LEU A 309 -7.54 6.85 9.70
C LEU A 309 -8.84 7.22 8.97
N MET A 310 -8.73 7.65 7.72
CA MET A 310 -9.88 8.12 6.94
C MET A 310 -10.76 6.99 6.35
N ARG A 311 -10.23 5.79 6.22
CA ARG A 311 -10.89 4.69 5.50
C ARG A 311 -12.29 4.34 6.01
N PRO A 312 -12.57 4.26 7.32
CA PRO A 312 -13.95 4.05 7.80
C PRO A 312 -14.89 5.17 7.37
N ALA A 313 -14.45 6.42 7.48
CA ALA A 313 -15.26 7.59 7.15
C ALA A 313 -15.56 7.73 5.65
N MET A 314 -14.57 7.45 4.80
CA MET A 314 -14.67 7.65 3.35
C MET A 314 -15.25 6.43 2.61
N TYR A 315 -14.86 5.23 3.01
CA TYR A 315 -15.20 3.99 2.29
C TYR A 315 -16.15 3.09 3.08
N GLY A 316 -16.55 3.46 4.30
CA GLY A 316 -17.24 2.53 5.20
C GLY A 316 -16.40 1.30 5.56
N ALA A 317 -15.07 1.41 5.45
CA ALA A 317 -14.17 0.29 5.66
C ALA A 317 -14.23 -0.21 7.10
N TYR A 318 -14.36 -1.52 7.25
CA TYR A 318 -14.29 -2.15 8.55
C TYR A 318 -12.84 -2.22 9.04
N HIS A 319 -12.64 -1.83 10.30
CA HIS A 319 -11.45 -2.15 11.08
C HIS A 319 -11.89 -2.77 12.40
N HIS A 320 -11.22 -3.85 12.81
CA HIS A 320 -11.49 -4.45 14.12
C HIS A 320 -10.98 -3.53 15.24
N ILE A 321 -11.69 -3.49 16.35
CA ILE A 321 -11.33 -2.70 17.52
C ILE A 321 -11.20 -3.63 18.72
N THR A 322 -10.06 -3.57 19.40
CA THR A 322 -9.83 -4.24 20.68
C THR A 322 -9.73 -3.19 21.78
N VAL A 323 -10.49 -3.38 22.86
CA VAL A 323 -10.34 -2.60 24.10
C VAL A 323 -9.28 -3.29 24.95
N MET A 324 -8.13 -2.62 25.13
CA MET A 324 -6.94 -3.21 25.73
C MET A 324 -7.13 -3.55 27.20
N GLY A 325 -6.87 -4.80 27.57
CA GLY A 325 -7.10 -5.34 28.91
C GLY A 325 -8.52 -5.86 29.15
N LYS A 326 -9.38 -5.81 28.12
CA LYS A 326 -10.76 -6.34 28.14
C LYS A 326 -11.00 -7.31 26.96
N GLU A 327 -9.93 -7.94 26.44
CA GLU A 327 -9.97 -8.78 25.23
C GLU A 327 -10.87 -10.02 25.38
N ASP A 328 -11.05 -10.49 26.61
CA ASP A 328 -11.89 -11.65 26.95
C ASP A 328 -13.22 -11.28 27.63
N TRP A 329 -13.52 -9.99 27.73
CA TRP A 329 -14.79 -9.51 28.29
C TRP A 329 -15.93 -9.71 27.28
N PRO A 330 -17.21 -9.81 27.78
CA PRO A 330 -18.37 -9.86 26.90
C PRO A 330 -18.46 -8.63 26.00
N CYS A 331 -18.68 -8.81 24.71
CA CYS A 331 -18.99 -7.73 23.77
C CYS A 331 -20.52 -7.52 23.76
N ASP A 332 -21.07 -6.96 24.82
CA ASP A 332 -22.50 -6.79 25.04
C ASP A 332 -23.00 -5.33 25.03
N HIS A 333 -22.06 -4.39 24.83
CA HIS A 333 -22.37 -2.96 24.65
C HIS A 333 -22.29 -2.56 23.19
N LYS A 334 -23.28 -1.83 22.72
CA LYS A 334 -23.36 -1.36 21.33
C LYS A 334 -22.94 0.11 21.26
N TYR A 335 -21.80 0.39 20.60
CA TYR A 335 -21.26 1.73 20.47
C TYR A 335 -21.08 2.17 19.00
N ASP A 336 -21.21 3.49 18.77
CA ASP A 336 -20.51 4.19 17.71
C ASP A 336 -19.20 4.73 18.29
N VAL A 337 -18.05 4.38 17.71
CA VAL A 337 -16.72 4.91 18.11
C VAL A 337 -16.38 6.06 17.19
N THR A 338 -16.21 7.26 17.76
CA THR A 338 -16.16 8.52 16.99
C THR A 338 -14.91 9.35 17.28
N GLY A 339 -14.46 10.09 16.28
CA GLY A 339 -13.45 11.13 16.43
C GLY A 339 -14.04 12.51 16.75
N SER A 340 -13.19 13.53 16.66
CA SER A 340 -13.48 14.91 17.08
C SER A 340 -13.65 15.90 15.94
N LEU A 341 -13.78 15.43 14.69
CA LEU A 341 -14.02 16.32 13.55
C LEU A 341 -15.46 16.85 13.52
N CYS A 342 -15.64 18.05 12.99
CA CYS A 342 -16.98 18.59 12.65
C CYS A 342 -17.49 17.92 11.35
N GLU A 343 -17.42 16.59 11.30
CA GLU A 343 -17.82 15.73 10.19
C GLU A 343 -18.57 14.53 10.76
N ASN A 344 -19.84 14.37 10.39
CA ASN A 344 -20.70 13.31 10.94
C ASN A 344 -20.19 11.90 10.64
N ASN A 345 -19.41 11.73 9.54
CA ASN A 345 -18.82 10.44 9.16
C ASN A 345 -17.49 10.14 9.88
N ASP A 346 -17.03 11.00 10.78
CA ASP A 346 -15.83 10.76 11.59
C ASP A 346 -16.10 9.67 12.64
N LYS A 347 -16.27 8.45 12.16
CA LYS A 347 -16.59 7.26 12.93
C LYS A 347 -15.69 6.10 12.53
N PHE A 348 -15.03 5.50 13.51
CA PHE A 348 -14.23 4.29 13.34
C PHE A 348 -15.08 3.03 13.33
N ALA A 349 -16.23 3.07 14.02
CA ALA A 349 -17.20 1.99 14.05
C ALA A 349 -18.62 2.55 14.26
N ILE A 350 -19.62 1.84 13.71
CA ILE A 350 -21.04 2.14 13.85
C ILE A 350 -21.73 0.88 14.33
N ASP A 351 -22.60 1.02 15.35
CA ASP A 351 -23.38 -0.07 15.96
C ASP A 351 -22.51 -1.31 16.30
N ARG A 352 -21.26 -1.05 16.77
CA ARG A 352 -20.30 -2.09 17.07
C ARG A 352 -20.52 -2.68 18.46
N MET A 353 -20.65 -4.01 18.54
CA MET A 353 -20.63 -4.71 19.81
C MET A 353 -19.21 -4.80 20.34
N LEU A 354 -18.96 -4.21 21.51
CA LEU A 354 -17.67 -4.14 22.19
C LEU A 354 -17.85 -4.42 23.68
N PRO A 355 -16.77 -4.74 24.42
CA PRO A 355 -16.81 -4.70 25.88
C PRO A 355 -17.17 -3.30 26.37
N GLU A 356 -17.66 -3.20 27.62
CA GLU A 356 -17.86 -1.91 28.27
C GLU A 356 -16.58 -1.09 28.25
N ILE A 357 -16.69 0.15 27.73
CA ILE A 357 -15.56 1.08 27.59
C ILE A 357 -15.67 2.16 28.66
N GLU A 358 -14.61 2.33 29.43
CA GLU A 358 -14.46 3.39 30.41
C GLU A 358 -13.55 4.50 29.89
N MET A 359 -13.76 5.72 30.39
CA MET A 359 -12.91 6.84 30.02
C MET A 359 -11.48 6.60 30.50
N GLY A 360 -10.55 6.67 29.56
CA GLY A 360 -9.15 6.36 29.79
C GLY A 360 -8.72 5.01 29.19
N ASP A 361 -9.64 4.15 28.79
CA ASP A 361 -9.32 2.90 28.11
C ASP A 361 -8.59 3.18 26.78
N TYR A 362 -7.61 2.34 26.49
CA TYR A 362 -6.94 2.34 25.20
C TYR A 362 -7.63 1.39 24.23
N LEU A 363 -7.90 1.89 23.04
CA LEU A 363 -8.44 1.11 21.93
C LEU A 363 -7.35 0.92 20.88
N VAL A 364 -7.21 -0.32 20.43
CA VAL A 364 -6.37 -0.68 19.27
C VAL A 364 -7.29 -0.91 18.07
N ILE A 365 -7.14 -0.08 17.05
CA ILE A 365 -7.82 -0.21 15.75
C ILE A 365 -6.87 -0.96 14.83
N HIS A 366 -7.21 -2.19 14.45
CA HIS A 366 -6.36 -3.13 13.74
C HIS A 366 -6.19 -2.81 12.26
N ASP A 367 -5.19 -3.45 11.65
CA ASP A 367 -4.98 -3.50 10.20
C ASP A 367 -4.83 -2.12 9.53
N THR A 368 -4.20 -1.17 10.24
CA THR A 368 -3.98 0.19 9.73
C THR A 368 -2.57 0.43 9.18
N GLY A 369 -1.73 -0.62 9.11
CA GLY A 369 -0.34 -0.51 8.69
C GLY A 369 -0.15 -0.10 7.22
N ALA A 370 -1.18 -0.26 6.39
CA ALA A 370 -1.21 0.21 5.02
C ALA A 370 -2.45 1.08 4.78
N HIS A 371 -2.28 2.18 4.02
CA HIS A 371 -3.36 3.13 3.72
C HIS A 371 -4.06 3.68 4.99
N GLY A 372 -3.35 3.67 6.10
CA GLY A 372 -3.73 4.32 7.35
C GLY A 372 -3.13 5.72 7.41
N PHE A 373 -1.93 5.85 7.96
CA PHE A 373 -1.23 7.14 8.04
C PHE A 373 -1.06 7.79 6.66
N SER A 374 -0.72 7.03 5.62
CA SER A 374 -0.43 7.55 4.28
C SER A 374 -1.60 8.30 3.65
N MET A 375 -2.84 7.92 3.95
CA MET A 375 -4.05 8.60 3.46
C MET A 375 -4.53 9.72 4.39
N GLY A 376 -3.76 10.08 5.41
CA GLY A 376 -4.10 11.14 6.35
C GLY A 376 -4.12 12.52 5.69
N TYR A 377 -4.88 13.42 6.28
CA TYR A 377 -5.08 14.79 5.84
C TYR A 377 -5.24 15.72 7.06
N ASN A 378 -5.38 17.03 6.85
CA ASN A 378 -5.67 17.97 7.92
C ASN A 378 -7.05 18.60 7.69
N TYR A 379 -8.05 18.17 8.45
CA TYR A 379 -9.37 18.79 8.49
C TYR A 379 -9.65 19.34 9.88
N ASN A 380 -10.41 20.43 10.01
CA ASN A 380 -10.60 21.21 11.25
C ASN A 380 -9.26 21.65 11.90
N GLY A 381 -8.16 21.73 11.15
CA GLY A 381 -6.84 22.02 11.71
C GLY A 381 -6.29 20.92 12.64
N LYS A 382 -6.84 19.72 12.61
CA LYS A 382 -6.29 18.58 13.36
C LYS A 382 -4.96 18.16 12.78
N LEU A 383 -4.03 17.85 13.65
CA LEU A 383 -2.66 17.47 13.33
C LEU A 383 -2.53 15.95 13.18
N ARG A 384 -1.62 15.51 12.31
CA ARG A 384 -1.36 14.10 12.10
C ARG A 384 -0.55 13.52 13.26
N SER A 385 -0.85 12.27 13.60
CA SER A 385 -0.25 11.55 14.72
C SER A 385 1.19 11.09 14.45
N ALA A 386 1.87 10.62 15.50
CA ALA A 386 3.17 9.96 15.38
C ALA A 386 3.05 8.57 14.76
N GLU A 387 4.18 8.04 14.29
CA GLU A 387 4.39 6.64 13.91
C GLU A 387 5.50 6.05 14.79
N ILE A 388 5.22 4.90 15.39
CA ILE A 388 6.07 4.19 16.34
C ILE A 388 6.36 2.78 15.81
N LEU A 389 7.59 2.31 15.91
CA LEU A 389 7.99 0.94 15.59
C LEU A 389 8.17 0.15 16.88
N LEU A 390 7.41 -0.91 17.07
CA LEU A 390 7.65 -1.94 18.08
C LEU A 390 8.69 -2.90 17.51
N LYS A 391 9.91 -2.83 18.07
CA LYS A 391 11.04 -3.62 17.61
C LYS A 391 10.94 -5.07 18.05
N GLU A 392 11.71 -5.96 17.39
CA GLU A 392 11.78 -7.38 17.73
C GLU A 392 12.21 -7.64 19.19
N ASP A 393 13.00 -6.75 19.77
CA ASP A 393 13.44 -6.81 21.18
C ASP A 393 12.38 -6.30 22.18
N GLY A 394 11.22 -5.87 21.69
CA GLY A 394 10.10 -5.36 22.49
C GLY A 394 10.22 -3.87 22.86
N THR A 395 11.27 -3.18 22.44
CA THR A 395 11.41 -1.72 22.62
C THR A 395 10.61 -0.96 21.57
N ALA A 396 10.13 0.24 21.91
CA ALA A 396 9.45 1.12 21.00
C ALA A 396 10.39 2.23 20.48
N ARG A 397 10.30 2.55 19.20
CA ARG A 397 11.11 3.59 18.55
C ARG A 397 10.21 4.57 17.79
N LEU A 398 10.43 5.85 18.02
CA LEU A 398 9.81 6.89 17.20
C LEU A 398 10.40 6.84 15.77
N ILE A 399 9.55 6.63 14.77
CA ILE A 399 9.93 6.60 13.34
C ILE A 399 9.32 7.74 12.53
N ARG A 400 8.37 8.46 13.12
CA ARG A 400 7.87 9.76 12.68
C ARG A 400 7.26 10.48 13.88
N ARG A 401 7.68 11.71 14.16
CA ARG A 401 7.02 12.52 15.19
C ARG A 401 5.62 12.95 14.76
N ALA A 402 4.77 13.24 15.72
CA ALA A 402 3.51 13.90 15.44
C ALA A 402 3.75 15.32 14.85
N GLU A 403 2.79 15.78 14.07
CA GLU A 403 2.77 17.19 13.62
C GLU A 403 2.58 18.12 14.81
N THR A 404 3.14 19.30 14.67
CA THR A 404 2.94 20.46 15.55
C THR A 404 2.21 21.56 14.80
N PRO A 405 1.67 22.59 15.47
CA PRO A 405 1.12 23.77 14.77
C PRO A 405 2.12 24.40 13.79
N ALA A 406 3.43 24.31 14.07
CA ALA A 406 4.45 24.82 13.16
C ALA A 406 4.45 24.08 11.81
N ASP A 407 4.24 22.77 11.80
CA ASP A 407 4.13 21.99 10.56
C ASP A 407 2.89 22.38 9.76
N TYR A 408 1.76 22.56 10.44
CA TYR A 408 0.51 22.98 9.81
C TYR A 408 0.61 24.36 9.14
N PHE A 409 1.36 25.27 9.76
CA PHE A 409 1.55 26.65 9.27
C PHE A 409 2.83 26.82 8.42
N ALA A 410 3.59 25.78 8.17
CA ALA A 410 4.89 25.86 7.47
C ALA A 410 4.80 26.47 6.06
N THR A 411 3.65 26.34 5.39
CA THR A 411 3.43 26.88 4.03
C THR A 411 2.89 28.31 3.98
N PHE A 412 2.69 28.96 5.12
CA PHE A 412 2.18 30.34 5.20
C PHE A 412 3.29 31.38 5.24
N ASP A 413 4.33 31.23 4.44
CA ASP A 413 5.47 32.15 4.37
C ASP A 413 5.07 33.59 4.00
N CYS A 414 4.02 33.72 3.18
CA CYS A 414 3.51 35.02 2.70
C CYS A 414 2.72 35.82 3.75
N PHE A 415 2.33 35.25 4.89
CA PHE A 415 1.46 35.88 5.88
C PHE A 415 2.08 36.04 7.27
N ASP A 416 3.30 35.59 7.49
CA ASP A 416 4.03 35.68 8.78
C ASP A 416 3.30 35.09 10.01
N ILE A 417 2.26 34.25 9.76
CA ILE A 417 1.50 33.63 10.85
C ILE A 417 2.34 32.58 11.57
N GLY A 418 3.20 31.88 10.82
CA GLY A 418 4.09 30.85 11.36
C GLY A 418 5.03 31.43 12.42
N LYS A 419 5.64 32.58 12.18
CA LYS A 419 6.54 33.25 13.13
C LYS A 419 5.85 33.66 14.42
N LYS A 420 4.58 34.08 14.37
CA LYS A 420 3.80 34.44 15.54
C LYS A 420 3.43 33.27 16.43
N LEU A 421 3.31 32.08 15.84
CA LEU A 421 2.92 30.84 16.55
C LEU A 421 4.12 30.01 17.00
N ILE A 422 5.21 30.03 16.24
CA ILE A 422 6.46 29.32 16.58
C ILE A 422 7.26 30.03 17.66
N GLY A 423 7.08 31.35 17.82
CA GLY A 423 7.81 32.17 18.78
C GLY A 423 7.21 32.19 20.21
N LYS A 424 6.38 31.22 20.57
CA LYS A 424 5.80 31.10 21.91
C LYS A 424 6.29 29.86 22.63
#